data_d28375ab5be2c624b5f0fdd48567efbf
#
_entry.id   d28375ab5be2c624b5f0fdd48567efbf
#
_cell.length_a   1.000
_cell.length_b   1.000
_cell.length_c   1.000
_cell.angle_alpha   90.00
_cell.angle_beta   90.00
_cell.angle_gamma   90.00
#
_symmetry.space_group_name_H-M   'P 1'
#
loop_
_entity.id
_entity.type
_entity.pdbx_description
1 polymer ?
#
loop_
_entity_poly.entity_id
_entity_poly.type
_entity_poly.pdbx_seq_one_letter_code
_entity_poly.pdbx_strand_id
1 'polypeptide(L)'
;MKVIVTSGKYSQILPLFAKQFNKYFSSDVEVVVLSANEVTGLPDNFSHAKIPHTKFWCNDIREFFDSFEDELFLGCMEDHFLHAPVDLGLLAEIITEFEYGDIVKFCSVKPNDWKSHITDCSHFSCKQLERNDRLWYNAPVRQSLLPSIWNTDLFRFILERSTDCNAWEFETRHNMYRLENEVLEFIGDRKVLFAKEQLYPMSDVIRGGEPAMGHWAQEVKDPDDIAVFKDATERVFPDVLWTT
;
A
#
# COMPACT_ATOMS: atom_id res chain seq x y z
N MET A 1 -9.03 -12.08 -4.98
CA MET A 1 -8.47 -10.81 -4.40
C MET A 1 -7.79 -10.01 -5.51
N LYS A 2 -8.15 -8.75 -5.66
CA LYS A 2 -7.54 -7.82 -6.61
C LYS A 2 -6.46 -6.97 -5.93
N VAL A 3 -5.58 -6.40 -6.74
CA VAL A 3 -4.65 -5.36 -6.29
C VAL A 3 -5.22 -3.99 -6.68
N ILE A 4 -5.30 -3.09 -5.72
CA ILE A 4 -5.77 -1.72 -5.94
C ILE A 4 -4.58 -0.78 -5.80
N VAL A 5 -4.27 -0.08 -6.87
CA VAL A 5 -3.20 0.93 -6.91
C VAL A 5 -3.84 2.30 -6.96
N THR A 6 -3.64 3.10 -5.94
CA THR A 6 -4.11 4.48 -5.95
C THR A 6 -3.02 5.41 -6.46
N SER A 7 -3.36 6.22 -7.46
CA SER A 7 -2.44 7.18 -8.05
C SER A 7 -3.02 8.59 -7.97
N GLY A 8 -2.31 9.43 -7.26
CA GLY A 8 -2.65 10.85 -7.16
C GLY A 8 -2.14 11.64 -8.37
N LYS A 9 -1.03 12.33 -8.20
CA LYS A 9 -0.45 13.23 -9.22
C LYS A 9 0.66 12.62 -10.08
N TYR A 10 1.07 11.39 -9.80
CA TYR A 10 2.24 10.77 -10.44
C TYR A 10 1.87 9.63 -11.42
N SER A 11 0.71 9.72 -12.05
CA SER A 11 0.21 8.69 -12.98
C SER A 11 1.15 8.38 -14.15
N GLN A 12 2.09 9.27 -14.49
CA GLN A 12 3.09 9.07 -15.54
C GLN A 12 4.09 7.93 -15.24
N ILE A 13 4.23 7.50 -13.98
CA ILE A 13 5.11 6.37 -13.62
C ILE A 13 4.38 5.02 -13.58
N LEU A 14 3.05 4.99 -13.68
CA LEU A 14 2.27 3.76 -13.61
C LEU A 14 2.67 2.66 -14.62
N PRO A 15 3.05 2.97 -15.88
CA PRO A 15 3.54 1.92 -16.78
C PRO A 15 4.84 1.26 -16.29
N LEU A 16 5.70 2.00 -15.59
CA LEU A 16 6.92 1.46 -14.99
C LEU A 16 6.62 0.66 -13.72
N PHE A 17 5.70 1.15 -12.90
CA PHE A 17 5.16 0.39 -11.78
C PHE A 17 4.60 -0.95 -12.25
N ALA A 18 3.75 -0.96 -13.29
CA ALA A 18 3.15 -2.17 -13.83
C ALA A 18 4.20 -3.18 -14.35
N LYS A 19 5.27 -2.69 -14.98
CA LYS A 19 6.40 -3.51 -15.41
C LYS A 19 7.08 -4.21 -14.23
N GLN A 20 7.39 -3.47 -13.15
CA GLN A 20 8.01 -4.03 -11.95
C GLN A 20 7.06 -4.97 -11.21
N PHE A 21 5.79 -4.62 -11.14
CA PHE A 21 4.77 -5.46 -10.55
C PHE A 21 4.70 -6.82 -11.25
N ASN A 22 4.55 -6.85 -12.57
CA ASN A 22 4.47 -8.10 -13.33
C ASN A 22 5.78 -8.91 -13.30
N LYS A 23 6.94 -8.26 -13.17
CA LYS A 23 8.24 -8.94 -13.01
C LYS A 23 8.34 -9.69 -11.68
N TYR A 24 7.83 -9.15 -10.59
CA TYR A 24 8.11 -9.61 -9.24
C TYR A 24 6.91 -10.13 -8.46
N PHE A 25 5.71 -9.80 -8.88
CA PHE A 25 4.48 -10.30 -8.26
C PHE A 25 3.86 -11.39 -9.15
N SER A 26 3.05 -11.02 -10.11
CA SER A 26 2.46 -11.90 -11.11
C SER A 26 1.70 -11.12 -12.18
N SER A 27 1.78 -11.56 -13.44
CA SER A 27 0.92 -11.08 -14.52
C SER A 27 -0.48 -11.68 -14.53
N ASP A 28 -0.74 -12.70 -13.71
CA ASP A 28 -2.04 -13.37 -13.62
C ASP A 28 -2.99 -12.70 -12.61
N VAL A 29 -2.48 -11.72 -11.85
CA VAL A 29 -3.27 -11.00 -10.85
C VAL A 29 -3.90 -9.76 -11.47
N GLU A 30 -5.20 -9.59 -11.27
CA GLU A 30 -5.94 -8.40 -11.70
C GLU A 30 -5.54 -7.19 -10.84
N VAL A 31 -5.14 -6.12 -11.51
CA VAL A 31 -4.77 -4.84 -10.89
C VAL A 31 -5.71 -3.76 -11.38
N VAL A 32 -6.31 -3.04 -10.44
CA VAL A 32 -7.14 -1.87 -10.74
C VAL A 32 -6.38 -0.61 -10.31
N VAL A 33 -6.14 0.28 -11.28
CA VAL A 33 -5.51 1.57 -11.04
C VAL A 33 -6.59 2.62 -10.84
N LEU A 34 -6.63 3.25 -9.68
CA LEU A 34 -7.50 4.38 -9.39
C LEU A 34 -6.74 5.67 -9.68
N SER A 35 -7.09 6.40 -10.71
CA SER A 35 -6.48 7.70 -11.01
C SER A 35 -7.45 8.65 -11.72
N ALA A 36 -7.23 9.95 -11.56
CA ALA A 36 -8.02 10.96 -12.26
C ALA A 36 -7.62 11.13 -13.73
N ASN A 37 -6.36 10.87 -14.02
CA ASN A 37 -5.81 10.97 -15.37
C ASN A 37 -5.94 9.63 -16.09
N GLU A 38 -6.22 9.70 -17.38
CA GLU A 38 -6.15 8.51 -18.22
C GLU A 38 -4.71 7.98 -18.25
N VAL A 39 -4.56 6.66 -18.07
CA VAL A 39 -3.25 6.00 -18.07
C VAL A 39 -3.17 5.09 -19.27
N THR A 40 -2.18 5.31 -20.13
CA THR A 40 -1.90 4.49 -21.31
C THR A 40 -0.67 3.62 -21.09
N GLY A 41 -0.53 2.53 -21.86
CA GLY A 41 0.64 1.64 -21.78
C GLY A 41 0.64 0.69 -20.58
N LEU A 42 -0.52 0.47 -19.97
CA LEU A 42 -0.69 -0.58 -18.95
C LEU A 42 -0.81 -1.96 -19.63
N PRO A 43 -0.27 -3.03 -19.02
CA PRO A 43 -0.45 -4.39 -19.52
C PRO A 43 -1.88 -4.90 -19.30
N ASP A 44 -2.25 -6.02 -19.97
CA ASP A 44 -3.62 -6.54 -20.04
C ASP A 44 -4.25 -6.88 -18.67
N ASN A 45 -3.44 -7.23 -17.68
CA ASN A 45 -3.91 -7.53 -16.34
C ASN A 45 -4.17 -6.27 -15.48
N PHE A 46 -3.90 -5.07 -16.05
CA PHE A 46 -4.20 -3.79 -15.41
C PHE A 46 -5.43 -3.14 -16.05
N SER A 47 -6.38 -2.75 -15.22
CA SER A 47 -7.51 -1.94 -15.61
C SER A 47 -7.43 -0.55 -14.96
N HIS A 48 -8.07 0.45 -15.57
CA HIS A 48 -8.11 1.80 -15.07
C HIS A 48 -9.54 2.17 -14.66
N ALA A 49 -9.71 2.54 -13.41
CA ALA A 49 -10.94 3.14 -12.90
C ALA A 49 -10.71 4.64 -12.65
N LYS A 50 -11.44 5.47 -13.41
CA LYS A 50 -11.33 6.92 -13.27
C LYS A 50 -12.01 7.37 -11.99
N ILE A 51 -11.26 8.12 -11.17
CA ILE A 51 -11.76 8.75 -9.95
C ILE A 51 -11.71 10.29 -10.09
N PRO A 52 -12.47 11.03 -9.28
CA PRO A 52 -12.28 12.48 -9.17
C PRO A 52 -10.84 12.85 -8.77
N HIS A 53 -10.45 14.10 -8.95
CA HIS A 53 -9.19 14.63 -8.48
C HIS A 53 -9.43 15.92 -7.69
N THR A 54 -9.79 15.73 -6.46
CA THR A 54 -9.93 16.84 -5.52
C THR A 54 -8.71 16.88 -4.58
N LYS A 55 -8.69 17.79 -3.63
CA LYS A 55 -7.71 17.76 -2.55
C LYS A 55 -8.00 16.68 -1.49
N PHE A 56 -9.14 16.01 -1.60
CA PHE A 56 -9.65 15.06 -0.63
C PHE A 56 -9.61 13.63 -1.17
N TRP A 57 -8.47 13.01 -1.08
CA TRP A 57 -8.23 11.65 -1.58
C TRP A 57 -9.27 10.62 -1.09
N CYS A 58 -9.67 10.71 0.20
CA CYS A 58 -10.68 9.79 0.74
C CYS A 58 -12.02 9.89 0.04
N ASN A 59 -12.44 11.12 -0.32
CA ASN A 59 -13.69 11.33 -1.04
C ASN A 59 -13.58 10.83 -2.49
N ASP A 60 -12.40 11.01 -3.10
CA ASP A 60 -12.17 10.66 -4.50
C ASP A 60 -12.24 9.14 -4.73
N ILE A 61 -11.76 8.33 -3.78
CA ILE A 61 -11.77 6.86 -3.93
C ILE A 61 -13.02 6.19 -3.36
N ARG A 62 -13.81 6.88 -2.56
CA ARG A 62 -14.95 6.30 -1.84
C ARG A 62 -15.97 5.66 -2.76
N GLU A 63 -16.38 6.34 -3.85
CA GLU A 63 -17.39 5.83 -4.79
C GLU A 63 -16.96 4.50 -5.41
N PHE A 64 -15.66 4.34 -5.71
CA PHE A 64 -15.12 3.07 -6.18
C PHE A 64 -15.28 1.97 -5.12
N PHE A 65 -14.89 2.25 -3.87
CA PHE A 65 -14.97 1.25 -2.80
C PHE A 65 -16.41 0.96 -2.38
N ASP A 66 -17.36 1.88 -2.52
CA ASP A 66 -18.77 1.65 -2.26
C ASP A 66 -19.36 0.57 -3.20
N SER A 67 -18.83 0.48 -4.43
CA SER A 67 -19.22 -0.51 -5.45
C SER A 67 -18.27 -1.72 -5.57
N PHE A 68 -17.18 -1.75 -4.82
CA PHE A 68 -16.19 -2.81 -4.90
C PHE A 68 -16.68 -4.06 -4.16
N GLU A 69 -16.77 -5.21 -4.86
CA GLU A 69 -17.44 -6.41 -4.36
C GLU A 69 -16.48 -7.42 -3.68
N ASP A 70 -15.16 -7.37 -3.97
CA ASP A 70 -14.22 -8.30 -3.36
C ASP A 70 -14.13 -8.05 -1.84
N GLU A 71 -14.14 -9.11 -1.06
CA GLU A 71 -14.01 -9.04 0.40
C GLU A 71 -12.64 -8.55 0.85
N LEU A 72 -11.61 -8.87 0.05
CA LEU A 72 -10.21 -8.53 0.31
C LEU A 72 -9.57 -7.87 -0.90
N PHE A 73 -8.66 -6.95 -0.64
CA PHE A 73 -7.77 -6.39 -1.66
C PHE A 73 -6.37 -6.12 -1.12
N LEU A 74 -5.37 -6.16 -1.98
CA LEU A 74 -4.03 -5.63 -1.70
C LEU A 74 -3.98 -4.17 -2.15
N GLY A 75 -3.84 -3.25 -1.20
CA GLY A 75 -3.70 -1.82 -1.47
C GLY A 75 -2.23 -1.41 -1.58
N CYS A 76 -1.89 -0.59 -2.60
CA CYS A 76 -0.59 0.06 -2.76
C CYS A 76 -0.73 1.44 -3.42
N MET A 77 0.35 2.21 -3.34
CA MET A 77 0.48 3.49 -4.03
C MET A 77 1.34 3.33 -5.29
N GLU A 78 1.21 4.25 -6.22
CA GLU A 78 1.91 4.23 -7.52
C GLU A 78 3.44 4.30 -7.43
N ASP A 79 3.96 4.76 -6.31
CA ASP A 79 5.40 4.93 -6.06
C ASP A 79 6.05 3.76 -5.30
N HIS A 80 5.29 2.75 -4.92
CA HIS A 80 5.77 1.54 -4.25
C HIS A 80 6.27 0.49 -5.25
N PHE A 81 7.46 0.67 -5.80
CA PHE A 81 8.01 -0.24 -6.82
C PHE A 81 8.64 -1.48 -6.18
N LEU A 82 8.25 -2.65 -6.67
CA LEU A 82 8.89 -3.92 -6.31
C LEU A 82 10.30 -4.00 -6.88
N HIS A 83 11.22 -4.57 -6.10
CA HIS A 83 12.61 -4.80 -6.51
C HIS A 83 13.11 -6.23 -6.23
N ALA A 84 12.24 -7.11 -5.71
CA ALA A 84 12.50 -8.52 -5.53
C ALA A 84 11.18 -9.32 -5.57
N PRO A 85 11.24 -10.66 -5.79
CA PRO A 85 10.06 -11.50 -5.87
C PRO A 85 9.22 -11.48 -4.60
N VAL A 86 7.89 -11.47 -4.77
CA VAL A 86 6.91 -11.67 -3.70
C VAL A 86 6.74 -13.16 -3.45
N ASP A 87 6.71 -13.56 -2.18
CA ASP A 87 6.37 -14.94 -1.80
C ASP A 87 4.85 -15.17 -1.92
N LEU A 88 4.44 -15.69 -3.09
CA LEU A 88 3.03 -15.98 -3.38
C LEU A 88 2.49 -17.15 -2.53
N GLY A 89 3.36 -18.06 -2.06
CA GLY A 89 2.96 -19.15 -1.15
C GLY A 89 2.55 -18.59 0.20
N LEU A 90 3.39 -17.76 0.80
CA LEU A 90 3.05 -17.06 2.04
C LEU A 90 1.82 -16.15 1.89
N LEU A 91 1.70 -15.48 0.74
CA LEU A 91 0.51 -14.66 0.45
C LEU A 91 -0.78 -15.50 0.46
N ALA A 92 -0.75 -16.69 -0.12
CA ALA A 92 -1.90 -17.61 -0.13
C ALA A 92 -2.26 -18.09 1.30
N GLU A 93 -1.27 -18.40 2.13
CA GLU A 93 -1.49 -18.75 3.55
C GLU A 93 -2.17 -17.60 4.31
N ILE A 94 -1.68 -16.38 4.11
CA ILE A 94 -2.27 -15.18 4.73
C ILE A 94 -3.72 -14.99 4.30
N ILE A 95 -4.03 -15.12 3.00
CA ILE A 95 -5.39 -15.00 2.49
C ILE A 95 -6.31 -16.03 3.14
N THR A 96 -5.85 -17.27 3.32
CA THR A 96 -6.60 -18.31 3.99
C THR A 96 -6.96 -17.93 5.44
N GLU A 97 -6.03 -17.29 6.17
CA GLU A 97 -6.32 -16.81 7.53
C GLU A 97 -7.39 -15.68 7.57
N PHE A 98 -7.48 -14.86 6.54
CA PHE A 98 -8.58 -13.89 6.42
C PHE A 98 -9.95 -14.58 6.27
N GLU A 99 -10.00 -15.70 5.57
CA GLU A 99 -11.24 -16.47 5.37
C GLU A 99 -11.82 -17.02 6.69
N TYR A 100 -10.96 -17.24 7.69
CA TYR A 100 -11.41 -17.60 9.06
C TYR A 100 -11.95 -16.40 9.86
N GLY A 101 -11.88 -15.18 9.32
CA GLY A 101 -12.45 -13.98 9.93
C GLY A 101 -11.64 -13.35 11.07
N ASP A 102 -10.48 -13.91 11.41
CA ASP A 102 -9.66 -13.44 12.52
C ASP A 102 -8.78 -12.22 12.18
N ILE A 103 -8.53 -11.97 10.90
CA ILE A 103 -7.68 -10.89 10.43
C ILE A 103 -8.50 -9.87 9.65
N VAL A 104 -8.26 -8.58 9.89
CA VAL A 104 -8.89 -7.48 9.15
C VAL A 104 -7.90 -6.68 8.33
N LYS A 105 -6.61 -6.79 8.65
CA LYS A 105 -5.53 -6.16 7.89
C LYS A 105 -4.24 -6.93 8.08
N PHE A 106 -3.49 -7.08 6.99
CA PHE A 106 -2.14 -7.62 7.00
C PHE A 106 -1.18 -6.62 6.32
N CYS A 107 -0.23 -6.09 7.09
CA CYS A 107 0.78 -5.17 6.60
C CYS A 107 2.00 -5.95 6.11
N SER A 108 2.34 -5.79 4.86
CA SER A 108 3.41 -6.54 4.20
C SER A 108 4.81 -5.95 4.39
N VAL A 109 4.92 -4.80 5.03
CA VAL A 109 6.19 -4.10 5.27
C VAL A 109 6.58 -4.23 6.74
N LYS A 110 7.84 -4.60 6.98
CA LYS A 110 8.41 -4.67 8.33
C LYS A 110 8.67 -3.25 8.84
N PRO A 111 8.09 -2.85 9.96
CA PRO A 111 8.41 -1.58 10.61
C PRO A 111 9.84 -1.63 11.18
N ASN A 112 10.67 -0.66 10.83
CA ASN A 112 12.10 -0.67 11.15
C ASN A 112 12.43 -0.54 12.64
N ASP A 113 11.54 -0.01 13.51
CA ASP A 113 11.88 0.40 14.89
C ASP A 113 10.82 0.08 15.94
N TRP A 114 10.15 -1.06 15.82
CA TRP A 114 9.08 -1.38 16.75
C TRP A 114 9.60 -1.99 18.03
N LYS A 115 9.57 -1.20 19.09
CA LYS A 115 9.81 -1.62 20.46
C LYS A 115 8.53 -2.07 21.20
N SER A 116 7.40 -2.09 20.50
CA SER A 116 6.12 -2.42 21.10
C SER A 116 5.91 -3.92 21.27
N HIS A 117 5.06 -4.27 22.18
CA HIS A 117 4.70 -5.64 22.51
C HIS A 117 4.03 -6.33 21.32
N ILE A 118 4.76 -7.22 20.69
CA ILE A 118 4.32 -7.93 19.50
C ILE A 118 4.15 -9.40 19.88
N THR A 119 2.95 -9.94 19.70
CA THR A 119 2.67 -11.35 19.91
C THR A 119 2.96 -12.13 18.65
N ASP A 120 3.74 -13.19 18.73
CA ASP A 120 3.99 -14.09 17.60
C ASP A 120 2.71 -14.83 17.21
N CYS A 121 2.41 -14.86 15.93
CA CYS A 121 1.37 -15.69 15.37
C CYS A 121 1.84 -17.14 15.23
N SER A 122 0.92 -18.09 15.43
CA SER A 122 1.25 -19.51 15.43
C SER A 122 1.39 -20.13 14.03
N HIS A 123 0.78 -19.53 13.00
CA HIS A 123 0.61 -20.19 11.71
C HIS A 123 1.57 -19.71 10.61
N PHE A 124 2.11 -18.51 10.70
CA PHE A 124 3.08 -18.00 9.72
C PHE A 124 4.02 -16.96 10.36
N SER A 125 5.07 -16.61 9.67
CA SER A 125 6.08 -15.67 10.17
C SER A 125 5.54 -14.24 10.22
N CYS A 126 4.58 -14.00 11.10
CA CYS A 126 3.94 -12.71 11.31
C CYS A 126 3.87 -12.32 12.78
N LYS A 127 3.45 -11.11 13.02
CA LYS A 127 3.26 -10.56 14.37
C LYS A 127 1.94 -9.81 14.45
N GLN A 128 1.24 -9.97 15.55
CA GLN A 128 0.03 -9.22 15.86
C GLN A 128 0.39 -7.82 16.38
N LEU A 129 -0.35 -6.82 15.92
CA LEU A 129 -0.23 -5.44 16.39
C LEU A 129 -1.11 -5.20 17.59
N GLU A 130 -0.56 -4.54 18.59
CA GLU A 130 -1.30 -4.12 19.75
C GLU A 130 -1.96 -2.74 19.57
N ARG A 131 -2.81 -2.36 20.52
CA ARG A 131 -3.62 -1.14 20.47
C ARG A 131 -2.83 0.13 20.23
N ASN A 132 -1.62 0.21 20.79
CA ASN A 132 -0.80 1.43 20.78
C ASN A 132 0.31 1.42 19.73
N ASP A 133 0.35 0.43 18.84
CA ASP A 133 1.40 0.32 17.86
C ASP A 133 1.28 1.41 16.79
N ARG A 134 2.42 2.09 16.56
CA ARG A 134 2.52 3.25 15.67
C ARG A 134 3.74 3.13 14.78
N LEU A 135 3.66 3.68 13.59
CA LEU A 135 4.84 3.92 12.78
C LEU A 135 5.76 4.98 13.41
N TRP A 136 7.00 5.06 12.98
CA TRP A 136 8.02 5.98 13.50
C TRP A 136 7.59 7.46 13.49
N TYR A 137 6.67 7.86 12.61
CA TYR A 137 6.08 9.20 12.55
C TYR A 137 4.73 9.30 13.29
N ASN A 138 4.45 8.39 14.21
CA ASN A 138 3.22 8.35 15.02
C ASN A 138 1.93 8.09 14.22
N ALA A 139 2.00 7.52 13.04
CA ALA A 139 0.81 7.07 12.31
C ALA A 139 0.31 5.72 12.86
N PRO A 140 -1.00 5.51 13.02
CA PRO A 140 -1.52 4.19 13.37
C PRO A 140 -1.33 3.24 12.20
N VAL A 141 -0.72 2.10 12.45
CA VAL A 141 -0.49 1.08 11.41
C VAL A 141 -1.79 0.59 10.79
N ARG A 142 -2.86 0.64 11.54
CA ARG A 142 -4.20 0.30 11.08
C ARG A 142 -4.67 1.11 9.88
N GLN A 143 -4.17 2.33 9.72
CA GLN A 143 -4.54 3.26 8.64
C GLN A 143 -3.40 3.48 7.64
N SER A 144 -2.23 2.87 7.85
CA SER A 144 -1.11 3.02 6.92
C SER A 144 -1.47 2.53 5.50
N LEU A 145 -1.10 3.33 4.50
CA LEU A 145 -1.24 3.01 3.07
C LEU A 145 -0.04 2.25 2.50
N LEU A 146 0.95 1.90 3.34
CA LEU A 146 1.98 0.94 2.95
C LEU A 146 1.31 -0.34 2.43
N PRO A 147 1.93 -1.06 1.48
CA PRO A 147 1.33 -2.25 0.89
C PRO A 147 0.74 -3.18 1.93
N SER A 148 -0.55 -3.40 1.85
CA SER A 148 -1.30 -4.15 2.86
C SER A 148 -2.49 -4.85 2.24
N ILE A 149 -2.80 -6.06 2.74
CA ILE A 149 -4.07 -6.72 2.46
C ILE A 149 -5.10 -6.16 3.44
N TRP A 150 -6.21 -5.70 2.92
CA TRP A 150 -7.29 -5.11 3.67
C TRP A 150 -8.56 -5.95 3.56
N ASN A 151 -9.27 -6.09 4.67
CA ASN A 151 -10.68 -6.37 4.61
C ASN A 151 -11.41 -5.13 4.08
N THR A 152 -12.24 -5.30 3.06
CA THR A 152 -12.90 -4.20 2.36
C THR A 152 -13.84 -3.43 3.27
N ASP A 153 -14.55 -4.10 4.17
CA ASP A 153 -15.48 -3.46 5.10
C ASP A 153 -14.76 -2.57 6.12
N LEU A 154 -13.58 -3.01 6.61
CA LEU A 154 -12.75 -2.14 7.46
C LEU A 154 -12.30 -0.90 6.68
N PHE A 155 -11.87 -1.06 5.44
CA PHE A 155 -11.39 0.06 4.64
C PHE A 155 -12.54 1.06 4.35
N ARG A 156 -13.72 0.57 3.96
CA ARG A 156 -14.94 1.39 3.79
C ARG A 156 -15.30 2.13 5.07
N PHE A 157 -15.33 1.41 6.20
CA PHE A 157 -15.62 2.00 7.50
C PHE A 157 -14.73 3.19 7.82
N ILE A 158 -13.41 3.06 7.53
CA ILE A 158 -12.46 4.14 7.74
C ILE A 158 -12.69 5.28 6.73
N LEU A 159 -12.90 4.97 5.44
CA LEU A 159 -13.15 5.98 4.40
C LEU A 159 -14.39 6.84 4.69
N GLU A 160 -15.49 6.22 5.08
CA GLU A 160 -16.74 6.92 5.43
C GLU A 160 -16.53 7.99 6.53
N ARG A 161 -15.60 7.71 7.45
CA ARG A 161 -15.29 8.57 8.60
C ARG A 161 -14.12 9.51 8.35
N SER A 162 -13.41 9.33 7.26
CA SER A 162 -12.23 10.10 6.85
C SER A 162 -12.56 11.13 5.77
N THR A 163 -13.77 11.69 5.81
CA THR A 163 -14.17 12.71 4.84
C THR A 163 -13.22 13.90 4.89
N ASP A 164 -12.97 14.49 3.71
CA ASP A 164 -12.14 15.69 3.55
C ASP A 164 -10.65 15.52 3.93
N CYS A 165 -10.15 14.26 3.88
CA CYS A 165 -8.75 13.95 4.10
C CYS A 165 -8.01 13.67 2.78
N ASN A 166 -6.78 14.18 2.67
CA ASN A 166 -5.83 13.68 1.69
C ASN A 166 -5.20 12.35 2.17
N ALA A 167 -4.41 11.68 1.32
CA ALA A 167 -3.81 10.38 1.67
C ALA A 167 -2.91 10.46 2.92
N TRP A 168 -2.14 11.53 3.06
CA TRP A 168 -1.30 11.76 4.23
C TRP A 168 -2.12 11.98 5.52
N GLU A 169 -3.20 12.75 5.44
CA GLU A 169 -4.09 12.98 6.58
C GLU A 169 -4.85 11.71 6.97
N PHE A 170 -5.16 10.83 5.99
CA PHE A 170 -5.73 9.52 6.25
C PHE A 170 -4.81 8.66 7.12
N GLU A 171 -3.51 8.64 6.83
CA GLU A 171 -2.52 7.88 7.60
C GLU A 171 -2.15 8.51 8.94
N THR A 172 -2.21 9.84 9.05
CA THR A 172 -1.59 10.57 10.14
C THR A 172 -2.57 11.14 11.17
N ARG A 173 -2.07 12.04 12.01
CA ARG A 173 -2.70 12.60 13.19
C ARG A 173 -4.16 13.03 13.07
N HIS A 174 -4.61 13.53 11.91
CA HIS A 174 -5.95 14.09 11.80
C HIS A 174 -7.02 13.02 11.99
N ASN A 175 -6.81 11.85 11.40
CA ASN A 175 -7.71 10.71 11.55
C ASN A 175 -7.49 9.92 12.83
N MET A 176 -6.26 9.83 13.27
CA MET A 176 -5.80 8.97 14.32
C MET A 176 -6.51 9.19 15.67
N TYR A 177 -6.57 10.45 16.12
CA TYR A 177 -7.19 10.76 17.41
C TYR A 177 -8.73 10.80 17.33
N ARG A 178 -9.24 11.08 16.15
CA ARG A 178 -10.69 11.16 15.91
C ARG A 178 -11.35 9.80 15.76
N LEU A 179 -10.68 8.88 15.08
CA LEU A 179 -11.28 7.59 14.68
C LEU A 179 -10.70 6.39 15.44
N GLU A 180 -9.65 6.54 16.24
CA GLU A 180 -8.97 5.40 16.85
C GLU A 180 -9.92 4.49 17.63
N ASN A 181 -10.77 5.06 18.47
CA ASN A 181 -11.71 4.29 19.28
C ASN A 181 -12.78 3.59 18.43
N GLU A 182 -13.31 4.29 17.42
CA GLU A 182 -14.33 3.73 16.51
C GLU A 182 -13.75 2.60 15.66
N VAL A 183 -12.51 2.76 15.16
CA VAL A 183 -11.81 1.71 14.40
C VAL A 183 -11.51 0.51 15.28
N LEU A 184 -11.09 0.72 16.52
CA LEU A 184 -10.86 -0.39 17.48
C LEU A 184 -12.15 -1.12 17.84
N GLU A 185 -13.24 -0.38 18.02
CA GLU A 185 -14.56 -0.97 18.26
C GLU A 185 -15.03 -1.79 17.04
N PHE A 186 -14.85 -1.28 15.83
CA PHE A 186 -15.15 -2.01 14.60
C PHE A 186 -14.30 -3.27 14.44
N ILE A 187 -13.02 -3.20 14.74
CA ILE A 187 -12.11 -4.35 14.69
C ILE A 187 -12.53 -5.42 15.73
N GLY A 188 -12.89 -4.99 16.94
CA GLY A 188 -13.23 -5.91 18.04
C GLY A 188 -12.06 -6.81 18.39
N ASP A 189 -12.30 -8.12 18.43
CA ASP A 189 -11.29 -9.16 18.74
C ASP A 189 -10.47 -9.59 17.51
N ARG A 190 -10.78 -9.05 16.32
CA ARG A 190 -10.04 -9.36 15.10
C ARG A 190 -8.66 -8.73 15.12
N LYS A 191 -7.76 -9.24 14.30
CA LYS A 191 -6.34 -8.93 14.36
C LYS A 191 -5.89 -8.05 13.19
N VAL A 192 -4.94 -7.16 13.49
CA VAL A 192 -4.09 -6.51 12.48
C VAL A 192 -2.72 -7.14 12.60
N LEU A 193 -2.24 -7.75 11.54
CA LEU A 193 -0.97 -8.47 11.51
C LEU A 193 0.03 -7.80 10.57
N PHE A 194 1.30 -8.14 10.72
CA PHE A 194 2.33 -7.78 9.74
C PHE A 194 3.39 -8.89 9.61
N ALA A 195 4.04 -8.97 8.46
CA ALA A 195 5.10 -9.93 8.22
C ALA A 195 6.34 -9.62 9.08
N LYS A 196 6.99 -10.66 9.59
CA LYS A 196 8.31 -10.55 10.25
C LYS A 196 9.39 -10.14 9.26
N GLU A 197 9.26 -10.59 8.02
CA GLU A 197 10.10 -10.22 6.90
C GLU A 197 9.25 -9.49 5.87
N GLN A 198 9.87 -8.68 5.03
CA GLN A 198 9.15 -7.89 4.05
C GLN A 198 8.52 -8.80 2.99
N LEU A 199 7.20 -9.04 3.07
CA LEU A 199 6.46 -9.84 2.09
C LEU A 199 6.38 -9.15 0.73
N TYR A 200 6.25 -7.83 0.72
CA TYR A 200 6.19 -6.99 -0.47
C TYR A 200 7.48 -6.17 -0.55
N PRO A 201 8.57 -6.74 -1.13
CA PRO A 201 9.87 -6.09 -1.16
C PRO A 201 9.84 -4.93 -2.15
N MET A 202 9.56 -3.75 -1.63
CA MET A 202 9.39 -2.52 -2.40
C MET A 202 10.27 -1.41 -1.86
N SER A 203 10.55 -0.46 -2.74
CA SER A 203 11.15 0.83 -2.37
C SER A 203 10.33 1.97 -2.97
N ASP A 204 10.24 3.05 -2.23
CA ASP A 204 9.59 4.27 -2.71
C ASP A 204 10.44 4.92 -3.81
N VAL A 205 9.82 5.28 -4.92
CA VAL A 205 10.43 6.15 -5.95
C VAL A 205 10.34 7.61 -5.52
N ILE A 206 9.27 7.94 -4.80
CA ILE A 206 8.95 9.27 -4.30
C ILE A 206 8.71 9.17 -2.81
N ARG A 207 9.23 10.11 -2.03
CA ARG A 207 8.98 10.16 -0.60
C ARG A 207 8.80 11.60 -0.12
N GLY A 208 7.63 11.86 0.46
CA GLY A 208 7.30 13.21 0.94
C GLY A 208 7.28 14.27 -0.16
N GLY A 209 7.07 13.87 -1.43
CA GLY A 209 7.08 14.76 -2.59
C GLY A 209 8.46 15.03 -3.19
N GLU A 210 9.50 14.33 -2.71
CA GLU A 210 10.90 14.44 -3.16
C GLU A 210 11.39 13.11 -3.75
N PRO A 211 12.44 13.12 -4.60
CA PRO A 211 13.06 11.89 -5.11
C PRO A 211 13.61 11.02 -3.97
N ALA A 212 13.23 9.76 -3.92
CA ALA A 212 13.66 8.83 -2.86
C ALA A 212 14.99 8.11 -3.17
N MET A 213 15.88 8.71 -3.97
CA MET A 213 17.12 8.07 -4.45
C MET A 213 18.01 7.50 -3.36
N GLY A 214 18.16 8.20 -2.22
CA GLY A 214 18.97 7.74 -1.09
C GLY A 214 18.44 6.46 -0.43
N HIS A 215 17.18 6.09 -0.66
CA HIS A 215 16.54 4.88 -0.15
C HIS A 215 16.67 3.74 -1.13
N TRP A 216 16.07 3.85 -2.33
CA TRP A 216 16.04 2.74 -3.26
C TRP A 216 17.43 2.35 -3.78
N ALA A 217 18.37 3.29 -3.94
CA ALA A 217 19.74 2.97 -4.38
C ALA A 217 20.51 2.03 -3.43
N GLN A 218 20.09 1.94 -2.17
CA GLN A 218 20.69 1.01 -1.21
C GLN A 218 20.06 -0.39 -1.29
N GLU A 219 18.80 -0.49 -1.70
CA GLU A 219 17.99 -1.71 -1.70
C GLU A 219 17.98 -2.39 -3.07
N VAL A 220 17.82 -1.62 -4.15
CA VAL A 220 17.75 -2.11 -5.53
C VAL A 220 19.16 -2.46 -6.03
N LYS A 221 19.37 -3.73 -6.40
CA LYS A 221 20.70 -4.24 -6.82
C LYS A 221 20.76 -4.63 -8.27
N ASP A 222 19.64 -5.01 -8.87
CA ASP A 222 19.56 -5.39 -10.27
C ASP A 222 19.75 -4.13 -11.15
N PRO A 223 20.71 -4.11 -12.09
CA PRO A 223 20.94 -2.96 -12.97
C PRO A 223 19.72 -2.54 -13.82
N ASP A 224 18.91 -3.51 -14.25
CA ASP A 224 17.70 -3.26 -15.03
C ASP A 224 16.63 -2.57 -14.17
N ASP A 225 16.53 -2.94 -12.88
CA ASP A 225 15.63 -2.27 -11.95
C ASP A 225 16.13 -0.88 -11.60
N ILE A 226 17.43 -0.72 -11.39
CA ILE A 226 18.03 0.62 -11.20
C ILE A 226 17.66 1.54 -12.36
N ALA A 227 17.70 1.05 -13.59
CA ALA A 227 17.30 1.83 -14.77
C ALA A 227 15.82 2.22 -14.73
N VAL A 228 14.93 1.30 -14.31
CA VAL A 228 13.49 1.57 -14.16
C VAL A 228 13.23 2.61 -13.05
N PHE A 229 13.88 2.47 -11.90
CA PHE A 229 13.74 3.43 -10.80
C PHE A 229 14.25 4.83 -11.18
N LYS A 230 15.36 4.90 -11.94
CA LYS A 230 15.86 6.17 -12.48
C LYS A 230 14.87 6.80 -13.46
N ASP A 231 14.37 6.05 -14.44
CA ASP A 231 13.37 6.53 -15.41
C ASP A 231 12.12 7.04 -14.67
N ALA A 232 11.63 6.30 -13.69
CA ALA A 232 10.47 6.73 -12.89
C ALA A 232 10.74 8.04 -12.13
N THR A 233 11.92 8.16 -11.51
CA THR A 233 12.33 9.39 -10.82
C THR A 233 12.42 10.57 -11.78
N GLU A 234 13.04 10.41 -12.95
CA GLU A 234 13.20 11.46 -13.97
C GLU A 234 11.87 11.92 -14.57
N ARG A 235 10.89 11.02 -14.72
CA ARG A 235 9.54 11.38 -15.18
C ARG A 235 8.80 12.30 -14.22
N VAL A 236 9.08 12.18 -12.94
CA VAL A 236 8.46 13.03 -11.90
C VAL A 236 9.30 14.28 -11.64
N PHE A 237 10.60 14.14 -11.64
CA PHE A 237 11.57 15.18 -11.31
C PHE A 237 12.58 15.35 -12.46
N PRO A 238 12.21 15.99 -13.57
CA PRO A 238 13.07 16.08 -14.76
C PRO A 238 14.39 16.82 -14.52
N ASP A 239 14.44 17.65 -13.49
CA ASP A 239 15.63 18.45 -13.14
C ASP A 239 16.50 17.77 -12.06
N VAL A 240 16.22 16.50 -11.72
CA VAL A 240 17.00 15.79 -10.70
C VAL A 240 18.45 15.60 -11.18
N LEU A 241 19.40 16.00 -10.34
CA LEU A 241 20.82 15.80 -10.61
C LEU A 241 21.27 14.46 -10.01
N TRP A 242 21.69 13.53 -10.87
CA TRP A 242 22.32 12.29 -10.45
C TRP A 242 23.77 12.58 -10.04
N THR A 243 24.03 12.60 -8.73
CA THR A 243 25.41 12.58 -8.24
C THR A 243 25.96 11.18 -8.46
N THR A 244 26.94 11.07 -9.34
CA THR A 244 27.71 9.83 -9.64
C THR A 244 28.55 9.42 -8.46
#